data_e05aa2ecdf4e1cbc1ef3b86cce901bf0
#
_entry.id   e05aa2ecdf4e1cbc1ef3b86cce901bf0
#
_cell.length_a   1.000
_cell.length_b   1.000
_cell.length_c   1.000
_cell.angle_alpha   90.00
_cell.angle_beta   90.00
_cell.angle_gamma   90.00
#
_symmetry.space_group_name_H-M   'P 1'
#
loop_
_entity.id
_entity.type
_entity.pdbx_description
1 polymer ?
#
loop_
_entity_poly.entity_id
_entity_poly.type
_entity_poly.pdbx_seq_one_letter_code
_entity_poly.pdbx_strand_id
1 'polypeptide(L)'
;MQRRKFLQQSLLTSGALLSAPTLFAMSKKVYITAEEKPFNLNYAIHDGTFRNLAGDDFIEQIKFAHSMGFRAIEDNGMMARSTEMQKKIGDTLSKLGMTMGVFVITSQNWHWKTSLASGKQEWIDLMIKDCKESIEVAKRCNAKYMTVVPGNYDRSLPIDLQTANIIRSLRLASEILAPHGLVMVLEALSDNPDLFLRHTDQTFMICKAVNSPACKFLFDMYHMQRNEGDIISNLNRVWDEIGYLQIGDNPERNEPGTGEMNYRNIFKHIYNKGYKGILGMEHGAAKAGKEGEQALIKAYREADDFL
;
A
#
# COMPACT_ATOMS: atom_id res chain seq x y z
N MET A 1 -0.69 -61.14 13.50
CA MET A 1 -1.57 -62.32 13.33
C MET A 1 -3.01 -61.90 13.28
N GLN A 2 -3.67 -62.32 12.20
CA GLN A 2 -5.11 -62.50 11.90
C GLN A 2 -5.97 -61.21 11.93
N ARG A 3 -6.38 -60.69 10.81
CA ARG A 3 -7.20 -61.15 9.65
C ARG A 3 -8.65 -61.49 9.99
N ARG A 4 -9.52 -60.68 9.37
CA ARG A 4 -10.67 -61.04 8.51
C ARG A 4 -12.04 -61.32 9.14
N LYS A 5 -12.98 -60.66 8.49
CA LYS A 5 -14.29 -61.03 7.93
C LYS A 5 -15.51 -60.82 8.84
N PHE A 6 -16.52 -60.10 8.35
CA PHE A 6 -17.66 -60.70 7.67
C PHE A 6 -18.48 -59.68 6.87
N LEU A 7 -18.82 -60.13 5.68
CA LEU A 7 -19.67 -59.52 4.67
C LEU A 7 -21.12 -60.01 4.84
N GLN A 8 -22.05 -59.16 4.33
CA GLN A 8 -23.33 -59.49 3.71
C GLN A 8 -24.53 -59.84 4.58
N GLN A 9 -25.56 -59.03 4.42
CA GLN A 9 -26.81 -59.49 3.73
C GLN A 9 -27.69 -58.29 3.35
N SER A 10 -28.01 -58.28 2.06
CA SER A 10 -29.04 -57.50 1.37
C SER A 10 -30.45 -57.93 1.74
N LEU A 11 -31.43 -56.98 1.62
CA LEU A 11 -32.62 -57.23 0.82
C LEU A 11 -33.50 -55.98 0.72
N LEU A 12 -33.82 -55.68 -0.47
CA LEU A 12 -34.81 -54.83 -1.13
C LEU A 12 -36.12 -54.53 -0.34
N THR A 13 -36.51 -53.27 -0.37
CA THR A 13 -37.92 -52.88 -0.67
C THR A 13 -37.96 -51.54 -1.37
N SER A 14 -38.79 -51.50 -2.37
CA SER A 14 -39.00 -50.51 -3.39
C SER A 14 -39.67 -49.22 -2.91
N GLY A 15 -39.32 -48.08 -3.56
CA GLY A 15 -40.34 -47.12 -3.97
C GLY A 15 -40.49 -45.86 -3.14
N ALA A 16 -39.91 -44.77 -3.60
CA ALA A 16 -40.56 -43.52 -3.90
C ALA A 16 -39.52 -42.47 -4.28
N LEU A 17 -39.52 -42.05 -5.54
CA LEU A 17 -38.87 -40.85 -6.01
C LEU A 17 -39.54 -39.64 -5.37
N LEU A 18 -38.87 -38.99 -4.44
CA LEU A 18 -39.12 -37.62 -4.05
C LEU A 18 -37.88 -36.81 -4.44
N SER A 19 -38.04 -36.06 -5.52
CA SER A 19 -37.11 -35.03 -5.92
C SER A 19 -37.01 -33.96 -4.83
N ALA A 20 -35.92 -34.00 -4.05
CA ALA A 20 -35.55 -32.91 -3.17
C ALA A 20 -34.95 -31.79 -4.03
N PRO A 21 -35.47 -30.54 -3.94
CA PRO A 21 -34.78 -29.42 -4.54
C PRO A 21 -33.42 -29.22 -3.81
N THR A 22 -32.34 -29.27 -4.55
CA THR A 22 -31.04 -28.80 -4.09
C THR A 22 -31.17 -27.33 -3.72
N LEU A 23 -31.37 -27.05 -2.45
CA LEU A 23 -31.19 -25.75 -1.86
C LEU A 23 -29.70 -25.41 -2.02
N PHE A 24 -29.38 -24.64 -3.06
CA PHE A 24 -28.17 -23.83 -3.07
C PHE A 24 -28.27 -22.92 -1.85
N ALA A 25 -27.56 -23.27 -0.79
CA ALA A 25 -27.32 -22.38 0.33
C ALA A 25 -26.50 -21.22 -0.19
N MET A 26 -27.16 -20.16 -0.67
CA MET A 26 -26.54 -18.85 -0.80
C MET A 26 -26.11 -18.47 0.62
N SER A 27 -24.84 -18.61 0.90
CA SER A 27 -24.20 -18.03 2.09
C SER A 27 -24.51 -16.53 2.05
N LYS A 28 -25.52 -16.10 2.80
CA LYS A 28 -25.73 -14.67 3.07
C LYS A 28 -24.48 -14.19 3.78
N LYS A 29 -23.65 -13.39 3.07
CA LYS A 29 -22.60 -12.62 3.70
C LYS A 29 -23.25 -11.78 4.78
N VAL A 30 -22.97 -12.12 6.05
CA VAL A 30 -23.39 -11.32 7.19
C VAL A 30 -22.49 -10.09 7.18
N TYR A 31 -22.94 -9.03 6.53
CA TYR A 31 -22.36 -7.72 6.75
C TYR A 31 -22.77 -7.26 8.15
N ILE A 32 -21.78 -6.93 8.96
CA ILE A 32 -21.99 -6.29 10.25
C ILE A 32 -22.80 -5.01 9.96
N THR A 33 -23.98 -4.88 10.54
CA THR A 33 -24.95 -3.84 10.20
C THR A 33 -24.71 -2.48 10.86
N ALA A 34 -23.63 -2.32 11.62
CA ALA A 34 -23.20 -1.04 12.20
C ALA A 34 -21.83 -0.66 11.64
N GLU A 35 -21.73 0.54 11.06
CA GLU A 35 -20.44 1.11 10.70
C GLU A 35 -19.66 1.46 11.96
N GLU A 36 -18.43 1.00 12.04
CA GLU A 36 -17.49 1.38 13.08
C GLU A 36 -17.08 2.85 12.92
N LYS A 37 -16.84 3.52 14.06
CA LYS A 37 -16.34 4.90 14.06
C LYS A 37 -15.05 4.99 13.22
N PRO A 38 -14.91 5.98 12.34
CA PRO A 38 -13.65 6.23 11.65
C PRO A 38 -12.47 6.38 12.62
N PHE A 39 -11.28 6.02 12.16
CA PHE A 39 -10.04 6.25 12.90
C PHE A 39 -9.72 7.75 12.99
N ASN A 40 -8.84 8.13 13.91
CA ASN A 40 -8.34 9.50 14.06
C ASN A 40 -7.39 9.90 12.93
N LEU A 41 -6.65 8.92 12.38
CA LEU A 41 -5.80 9.05 11.20
C LEU A 41 -6.39 8.30 10.01
N ASN A 42 -5.95 8.63 8.80
CA ASN A 42 -6.48 8.06 7.57
C ASN A 42 -5.61 6.89 7.08
N TYR A 43 -5.92 5.68 7.53
CA TYR A 43 -5.21 4.46 7.16
C TYR A 43 -5.70 3.90 5.83
N ALA A 44 -4.76 3.49 4.95
CA ALA A 44 -5.05 2.92 3.64
C ALA A 44 -4.73 1.43 3.60
N ILE A 45 -5.73 0.61 3.27
CA ILE A 45 -5.58 -0.83 3.10
C ILE A 45 -5.07 -1.18 1.69
N HIS A 46 -4.44 -2.35 1.55
CA HIS A 46 -4.09 -2.97 0.26
C HIS A 46 -5.09 -4.02 -0.21
N ASP A 47 -5.02 -4.39 -1.49
CA ASP A 47 -5.69 -5.59 -1.99
C ASP A 47 -5.14 -6.83 -1.27
N GLY A 48 -6.06 -7.61 -0.74
CA GLY A 48 -5.76 -8.82 0.04
C GLY A 48 -5.74 -8.62 1.55
N THR A 49 -5.74 -7.38 2.06
CA THR A 49 -5.75 -7.10 3.52
C THR A 49 -6.92 -7.79 4.23
N PHE A 50 -8.09 -7.84 3.60
CA PHE A 50 -9.30 -8.45 4.17
C PHE A 50 -9.88 -9.57 3.30
N ARG A 51 -9.01 -10.33 2.64
CA ARG A 51 -9.43 -11.42 1.76
C ARG A 51 -10.20 -12.52 2.48
N ASN A 52 -9.82 -12.84 3.71
CA ASN A 52 -10.48 -13.91 4.48
C ASN A 52 -11.83 -13.48 5.06
N LEU A 53 -11.99 -12.21 5.43
CA LEU A 53 -13.24 -11.67 5.97
C LEU A 53 -14.22 -11.24 4.87
N ALA A 54 -13.73 -10.64 3.78
CA ALA A 54 -14.55 -10.05 2.73
C ALA A 54 -14.52 -10.82 1.39
N GLY A 55 -13.62 -11.79 1.21
CA GLY A 55 -13.42 -12.54 -0.04
C GLY A 55 -12.39 -11.94 -0.97
N ASP A 56 -12.18 -12.58 -2.13
CA ASP A 56 -11.11 -12.22 -3.08
C ASP A 56 -11.41 -10.97 -3.92
N ASP A 57 -12.67 -10.54 -4.05
CA ASP A 57 -13.02 -9.31 -4.79
C ASP A 57 -12.54 -8.07 -4.01
N PHE A 58 -11.59 -7.35 -4.57
CA PHE A 58 -11.05 -6.14 -3.94
C PHE A 58 -12.13 -5.08 -3.66
N ILE A 59 -13.16 -4.99 -4.49
CA ILE A 59 -14.28 -4.07 -4.26
C ILE A 59 -15.04 -4.43 -2.97
N GLU A 60 -15.23 -5.72 -2.69
CA GLU A 60 -15.86 -6.16 -1.45
C GLU A 60 -14.94 -5.92 -0.24
N GLN A 61 -13.61 -6.06 -0.40
CA GLN A 61 -12.65 -5.70 0.64
C GLN A 61 -12.67 -4.20 0.95
N ILE A 62 -12.78 -3.33 -0.06
CA ILE A 62 -12.94 -1.88 0.12
C ILE A 62 -14.20 -1.55 0.93
N LYS A 63 -15.35 -2.16 0.59
CA LYS A 63 -16.60 -1.97 1.31
C LYS A 63 -16.51 -2.45 2.76
N PHE A 64 -15.88 -3.59 2.97
CA PHE A 64 -15.64 -4.13 4.31
C PHE A 64 -14.72 -3.19 5.12
N ALA A 65 -13.61 -2.75 4.55
CA ALA A 65 -12.71 -1.80 5.20
C ALA A 65 -13.43 -0.51 5.61
N HIS A 66 -14.29 0.02 4.73
CA HIS A 66 -15.13 1.17 5.05
C HIS A 66 -16.01 0.91 6.29
N SER A 67 -16.70 -0.25 6.34
CA SER A 67 -17.53 -0.62 7.49
C SER A 67 -16.74 -0.78 8.79
N MET A 68 -15.43 -1.10 8.70
CA MET A 68 -14.51 -1.18 9.84
C MET A 68 -13.85 0.16 10.20
N GLY A 69 -14.21 1.26 9.54
CA GLY A 69 -13.74 2.61 9.86
C GLY A 69 -12.53 3.09 9.05
N PHE A 70 -11.97 2.27 8.15
CA PHE A 70 -10.92 2.71 7.22
C PHE A 70 -11.50 3.65 6.15
N ARG A 71 -10.72 4.64 5.71
CA ARG A 71 -11.18 5.66 4.76
C ARG A 71 -10.26 5.87 3.56
N ALA A 72 -9.24 5.01 3.41
CA ALA A 72 -8.36 5.04 2.25
C ALA A 72 -7.96 3.63 1.80
N ILE A 73 -7.45 3.54 0.59
CA ILE A 73 -6.76 2.36 0.04
C ILE A 73 -5.45 2.80 -0.61
N GLU A 74 -4.52 1.88 -0.78
CA GLU A 74 -3.41 2.01 -1.75
C GLU A 74 -3.28 0.72 -2.57
N ASP A 75 -2.68 0.82 -3.77
CA ASP A 75 -2.59 -0.31 -4.68
C ASP A 75 -1.38 -0.19 -5.60
N ASN A 76 -0.28 -0.81 -5.19
CA ASN A 76 0.98 -0.80 -5.95
C ASN A 76 0.82 -1.36 -7.38
N GLY A 77 -0.18 -2.22 -7.62
CA GLY A 77 -0.50 -2.83 -8.91
C GLY A 77 -1.46 -2.05 -9.80
N MET A 78 -1.91 -0.86 -9.41
CA MET A 78 -2.97 -0.12 -10.11
C MET A 78 -2.68 0.09 -11.62
N MET A 79 -1.43 0.37 -12.00
CA MET A 79 -1.04 0.56 -13.41
C MET A 79 -1.30 -0.69 -14.26
N ALA A 80 -1.24 -1.89 -13.68
CA ALA A 80 -1.44 -3.16 -14.38
C ALA A 80 -2.91 -3.64 -14.38
N ARG A 81 -3.80 -2.98 -13.61
CA ARG A 81 -5.23 -3.34 -13.62
C ARG A 81 -5.90 -2.90 -14.90
N SER A 82 -6.96 -3.62 -15.30
CA SER A 82 -7.77 -3.21 -16.46
C SER A 82 -8.41 -1.84 -16.23
N THR A 83 -8.65 -1.11 -17.31
CA THR A 83 -9.31 0.21 -17.28
C THR A 83 -10.66 0.16 -16.55
N GLU A 84 -11.42 -0.93 -16.73
CA GLU A 84 -12.70 -1.16 -16.06
C GLU A 84 -12.53 -1.30 -14.55
N MET A 85 -11.51 -2.04 -14.11
CA MET A 85 -11.22 -2.22 -12.67
C MET A 85 -10.74 -0.91 -12.04
N GLN A 86 -9.86 -0.16 -12.72
CA GLN A 86 -9.41 1.17 -12.25
C GLN A 86 -10.61 2.11 -12.02
N LYS A 87 -11.54 2.17 -12.98
CA LYS A 87 -12.78 2.95 -12.84
C LYS A 87 -13.68 2.42 -11.74
N LYS A 88 -13.89 1.10 -11.66
CA LYS A 88 -14.72 0.48 -10.62
C LYS A 88 -14.19 0.79 -9.22
N ILE A 89 -12.87 0.79 -9.04
CA ILE A 89 -12.23 1.20 -7.78
C ILE A 89 -12.52 2.68 -7.51
N GLY A 90 -12.21 3.58 -8.46
CA GLY A 90 -12.44 5.02 -8.30
C GLY A 90 -13.89 5.38 -7.99
N ASP A 91 -14.85 4.77 -8.71
CA ASP A 91 -16.30 4.95 -8.48
C ASP A 91 -16.73 4.44 -7.09
N THR A 92 -16.15 3.32 -6.64
CA THR A 92 -16.44 2.75 -5.32
C THR A 92 -15.93 3.66 -4.20
N LEU A 93 -14.69 4.13 -4.32
CA LEU A 93 -14.10 5.07 -3.36
C LEU A 93 -14.91 6.36 -3.27
N SER A 94 -15.29 6.93 -4.41
CA SER A 94 -16.12 8.15 -4.47
C SER A 94 -17.47 7.95 -3.77
N LYS A 95 -18.15 6.83 -4.01
CA LYS A 95 -19.45 6.50 -3.37
C LYS A 95 -19.35 6.32 -1.87
N LEU A 96 -18.22 5.82 -1.39
CA LEU A 96 -17.98 5.57 0.04
C LEU A 96 -17.31 6.75 0.76
N GLY A 97 -16.95 7.83 0.05
CA GLY A 97 -16.17 8.93 0.63
C GLY A 97 -14.78 8.51 1.07
N MET A 98 -14.22 7.49 0.42
CA MET A 98 -12.84 7.01 0.65
C MET A 98 -11.87 7.66 -0.33
N THR A 99 -10.58 7.62 0.02
CA THR A 99 -9.51 8.24 -0.78
C THR A 99 -8.59 7.16 -1.38
N MET A 100 -8.15 7.38 -2.62
CA MET A 100 -7.04 6.62 -3.20
C MET A 100 -5.72 7.18 -2.67
N GLY A 101 -4.88 6.32 -2.11
CA GLY A 101 -3.51 6.59 -1.71
C GLY A 101 -2.54 6.48 -2.88
N VAL A 102 -1.38 5.87 -2.64
CA VAL A 102 -0.37 5.69 -3.69
C VAL A 102 -0.67 4.50 -4.58
N PHE A 103 -0.16 4.58 -5.79
CA PHE A 103 0.16 3.45 -6.65
C PHE A 103 1.58 3.64 -7.23
N VAL A 104 2.24 2.54 -7.61
CA VAL A 104 3.58 2.64 -8.23
C VAL A 104 3.45 3.16 -9.65
N ILE A 105 4.26 4.17 -10.01
CA ILE A 105 4.17 4.91 -11.28
C ILE A 105 4.40 4.04 -12.51
N THR A 106 5.02 2.87 -12.37
CA THR A 106 5.33 1.97 -13.48
C THR A 106 4.52 0.68 -13.42
N SER A 107 4.18 0.11 -14.59
CA SER A 107 3.65 -1.24 -14.73
C SER A 107 4.72 -2.32 -14.81
N GLN A 108 6.00 -1.96 -14.87
CA GLN A 108 7.13 -2.86 -15.02
C GLN A 108 7.97 -2.90 -13.74
N ASN A 109 8.54 -4.05 -13.43
CA ASN A 109 9.47 -4.22 -12.29
C ASN A 109 10.84 -3.58 -12.61
N TRP A 110 10.85 -2.29 -12.85
CA TRP A 110 12.04 -1.55 -13.25
C TRP A 110 12.94 -1.18 -12.07
N HIS A 111 12.39 -0.99 -10.88
CA HIS A 111 13.11 -0.52 -9.69
C HIS A 111 14.28 -1.40 -9.26
N TRP A 112 14.27 -2.70 -9.59
CA TRP A 112 15.37 -3.60 -9.27
C TRP A 112 16.49 -3.63 -10.31
N LYS A 113 16.25 -3.17 -11.53
CA LYS A 113 17.18 -3.25 -12.65
C LYS A 113 17.50 -1.91 -13.27
N THR A 114 16.58 -0.97 -13.22
CA THR A 114 16.70 0.33 -13.84
C THR A 114 17.26 1.34 -12.87
N SER A 115 17.91 2.35 -13.38
CA SER A 115 18.51 3.35 -12.54
C SER A 115 18.47 4.73 -13.20
N LEU A 116 17.66 5.61 -12.64
CA LEU A 116 17.73 7.04 -12.94
C LEU A 116 19.08 7.62 -12.51
N ALA A 117 19.73 7.00 -11.54
CA ALA A 117 21.05 7.35 -11.05
C ALA A 117 22.12 7.28 -12.15
N SER A 118 22.01 6.34 -13.09
CA SER A 118 22.97 6.23 -14.20
C SER A 118 22.95 7.42 -15.16
N GLY A 119 21.87 8.20 -15.19
CA GLY A 119 21.69 9.32 -16.12
C GLY A 119 21.49 8.91 -17.59
N LYS A 120 21.35 7.63 -17.89
CA LYS A 120 21.12 7.13 -19.23
C LYS A 120 19.76 7.56 -19.75
N GLN A 121 19.72 7.98 -21.02
CA GLN A 121 18.51 8.52 -21.63
C GLN A 121 17.35 7.51 -21.65
N GLU A 122 17.62 6.23 -21.83
CA GLU A 122 16.60 5.17 -21.84
C GLU A 122 15.73 5.14 -20.57
N TRP A 123 16.34 5.39 -19.40
CA TRP A 123 15.60 5.42 -18.12
C TRP A 123 14.80 6.70 -17.93
N ILE A 124 15.34 7.82 -18.44
CA ILE A 124 14.62 9.10 -18.44
C ILE A 124 13.39 8.99 -19.36
N ASP A 125 13.55 8.42 -20.56
CA ASP A 125 12.46 8.24 -21.51
C ASP A 125 11.37 7.30 -20.96
N LEU A 126 11.77 6.22 -20.27
CA LEU A 126 10.84 5.32 -19.59
C LEU A 126 10.07 6.07 -18.49
N MET A 127 10.75 6.83 -17.64
CA MET A 127 10.11 7.63 -16.60
C MET A 127 9.10 8.63 -17.18
N ILE A 128 9.46 9.32 -18.26
CA ILE A 128 8.56 10.25 -18.95
C ILE A 128 7.32 9.54 -19.49
N LYS A 129 7.49 8.37 -20.08
CA LYS A 129 6.39 7.53 -20.56
C LYS A 129 5.46 7.13 -19.42
N ASP A 130 6.03 6.57 -18.35
CA ASP A 130 5.28 6.11 -17.19
C ASP A 130 4.51 7.26 -16.51
N CYS A 131 5.10 8.46 -16.42
CA CYS A 131 4.41 9.67 -15.95
C CYS A 131 3.17 10.00 -16.79
N LYS A 132 3.28 9.95 -18.12
CA LYS A 132 2.15 10.23 -19.02
C LYS A 132 1.04 9.19 -18.91
N GLU A 133 1.39 7.92 -18.79
CA GLU A 133 0.43 6.83 -18.61
C GLU A 133 -0.25 6.91 -17.23
N SER A 134 0.48 7.25 -16.20
CA SER A 134 -0.05 7.38 -14.83
C SER A 134 -1.08 8.49 -14.66
N ILE A 135 -1.02 9.55 -15.47
CA ILE A 135 -2.04 10.62 -15.48
C ILE A 135 -3.43 10.05 -15.78
N GLU A 136 -3.53 9.17 -16.79
CA GLU A 136 -4.81 8.57 -17.17
C GLU A 136 -5.30 7.54 -16.14
N VAL A 137 -4.38 6.82 -15.49
CA VAL A 137 -4.73 5.92 -14.38
C VAL A 137 -5.23 6.73 -13.17
N ALA A 138 -4.50 7.77 -12.79
CA ALA A 138 -4.87 8.65 -11.68
C ALA A 138 -6.26 9.26 -11.85
N LYS A 139 -6.60 9.71 -13.07
CA LYS A 139 -7.95 10.21 -13.40
C LYS A 139 -9.04 9.15 -13.18
N ARG A 140 -8.77 7.89 -13.56
CA ARG A 140 -9.76 6.81 -13.44
C ARG A 140 -10.02 6.39 -11.98
N CYS A 141 -8.98 6.37 -11.16
CA CYS A 141 -9.10 5.93 -9.75
C CYS A 141 -9.09 7.09 -8.73
N ASN A 142 -9.14 8.35 -9.19
CA ASN A 142 -9.11 9.56 -8.34
C ASN A 142 -7.86 9.63 -7.45
N ALA A 143 -6.72 9.15 -7.95
CA ALA A 143 -5.45 9.21 -7.22
C ALA A 143 -4.78 10.57 -7.36
N LYS A 144 -4.03 10.93 -6.32
CA LYS A 144 -3.16 12.11 -6.32
C LYS A 144 -1.69 11.74 -6.24
N TYR A 145 -1.37 10.62 -5.62
CA TYR A 145 -0.02 10.23 -5.26
C TYR A 145 0.45 9.00 -6.01
N MET A 146 1.73 8.98 -6.38
CA MET A 146 2.37 7.85 -7.06
C MET A 146 3.75 7.61 -6.46
N THR A 147 4.02 6.36 -6.07
CA THR A 147 5.32 5.96 -5.55
C THR A 147 6.36 5.92 -6.67
N VAL A 148 7.52 6.46 -6.39
CA VAL A 148 8.71 6.43 -7.26
C VAL A 148 9.92 5.93 -6.49
N VAL A 149 10.53 4.87 -7.01
CA VAL A 149 11.83 4.36 -6.55
C VAL A 149 12.86 4.62 -7.65
N PRO A 150 13.93 5.39 -7.41
CA PRO A 150 14.91 5.76 -8.45
C PRO A 150 15.72 4.59 -9.03
N GLY A 151 15.63 3.42 -8.43
CA GLY A 151 16.36 2.22 -8.85
C GLY A 151 17.74 2.08 -8.20
N ASN A 152 18.57 1.21 -8.77
CA ASN A 152 19.87 0.90 -8.23
C ASN A 152 20.90 2.00 -8.55
N TYR A 153 21.93 2.12 -7.71
CA TYR A 153 23.07 2.97 -8.03
C TYR A 153 24.05 2.27 -9.00
N ASP A 154 24.74 3.07 -9.78
CA ASP A 154 25.78 2.58 -10.70
C ASP A 154 27.15 2.67 -10.02
N ARG A 155 27.77 1.51 -9.75
CA ARG A 155 29.06 1.43 -9.05
C ARG A 155 30.22 2.10 -9.81
N SER A 156 30.04 2.36 -11.10
CA SER A 156 31.08 3.02 -11.94
C SER A 156 31.02 4.54 -11.89
N LEU A 157 29.98 5.12 -11.28
CA LEU A 157 29.77 6.57 -11.26
C LEU A 157 29.91 7.15 -9.83
N PRO A 158 30.43 8.37 -9.68
CA PRO A 158 30.43 9.10 -8.42
C PRO A 158 28.98 9.30 -7.89
N ILE A 159 28.78 9.19 -6.58
CA ILE A 159 27.47 9.34 -5.94
C ILE A 159 26.83 10.71 -6.20
N ASP A 160 27.65 11.78 -6.17
CA ASP A 160 27.16 13.15 -6.42
C ASP A 160 26.62 13.32 -7.85
N LEU A 161 27.30 12.71 -8.83
CA LEU A 161 26.83 12.70 -10.21
C LEU A 161 25.49 11.94 -10.34
N GLN A 162 25.36 10.80 -9.67
CA GLN A 162 24.13 10.01 -9.65
C GLN A 162 22.98 10.79 -9.01
N THR A 163 23.25 11.50 -7.91
CA THR A 163 22.29 12.38 -7.26
C THR A 163 21.81 13.48 -8.23
N ALA A 164 22.73 14.11 -8.95
CA ALA A 164 22.39 15.13 -9.96
C ALA A 164 21.55 14.55 -11.11
N ASN A 165 21.85 13.33 -11.56
CA ASN A 165 21.08 12.62 -12.59
C ASN A 165 19.63 12.35 -12.14
N ILE A 166 19.45 11.91 -10.90
CA ILE A 166 18.11 11.68 -10.31
C ILE A 166 17.35 13.00 -10.23
N ILE A 167 17.93 14.05 -9.67
CA ILE A 167 17.29 15.36 -9.56
C ILE A 167 16.84 15.87 -10.94
N ARG A 168 17.70 15.75 -11.96
CA ARG A 168 17.35 16.13 -13.35
C ARG A 168 16.13 15.34 -13.85
N SER A 169 16.13 14.02 -13.67
CA SER A 169 15.04 13.15 -14.13
C SER A 169 13.72 13.47 -13.43
N LEU A 170 13.76 13.72 -12.12
CA LEU A 170 12.58 14.05 -11.31
C LEU A 170 12.05 15.45 -11.61
N ARG A 171 12.88 16.40 -12.02
CA ARG A 171 12.41 17.70 -12.52
C ARG A 171 11.61 17.56 -13.80
N LEU A 172 12.09 16.79 -14.77
CA LEU A 172 11.35 16.47 -16.00
C LEU A 172 10.01 15.78 -15.70
N ALA A 173 10.00 14.81 -14.78
CA ALA A 173 8.77 14.16 -14.35
C ALA A 173 7.82 15.15 -13.66
N SER A 174 8.33 16.05 -12.83
CA SER A 174 7.53 17.09 -12.16
C SER A 174 6.87 18.04 -13.14
N GLU A 175 7.53 18.45 -14.23
CA GLU A 175 6.97 19.28 -15.28
C GLU A 175 5.77 18.63 -15.96
N ILE A 176 5.74 17.29 -16.05
CA ILE A 176 4.63 16.51 -16.63
C ILE A 176 3.48 16.39 -15.63
N LEU A 177 3.76 16.14 -14.36
CA LEU A 177 2.76 15.78 -13.35
C LEU A 177 2.12 17.02 -12.68
N ALA A 178 2.88 18.08 -12.45
CA ALA A 178 2.43 19.27 -11.72
C ALA A 178 1.18 19.93 -12.35
N PRO A 179 1.06 20.07 -13.70
CA PRO A 179 -0.14 20.64 -14.30
C PRO A 179 -1.43 19.86 -14.03
N HIS A 180 -1.31 18.60 -13.65
CA HIS A 180 -2.42 17.72 -13.30
C HIS A 180 -2.69 17.64 -11.79
N GLY A 181 -1.94 18.37 -10.97
CA GLY A 181 -2.03 18.31 -9.50
C GLY A 181 -1.55 16.97 -8.91
N LEU A 182 -0.82 16.18 -9.69
CA LEU A 182 -0.30 14.87 -9.28
C LEU A 182 1.05 15.01 -8.60
N VAL A 183 1.32 14.14 -7.64
CA VAL A 183 2.52 14.17 -6.80
C VAL A 183 3.19 12.81 -6.82
N MET A 184 4.40 12.73 -7.37
CA MET A 184 5.26 11.59 -7.13
C MET A 184 5.85 11.70 -5.72
N VAL A 185 5.87 10.57 -5.02
CA VAL A 185 6.43 10.46 -3.68
C VAL A 185 7.59 9.47 -3.71
N LEU A 186 8.79 9.97 -3.38
CA LEU A 186 10.03 9.19 -3.42
C LEU A 186 10.10 8.28 -2.21
N GLU A 187 10.32 7.01 -2.45
CA GLU A 187 10.46 6.00 -1.41
C GLU A 187 11.92 5.57 -1.26
N ALA A 188 12.43 5.66 -0.02
CA ALA A 188 13.72 5.11 0.37
C ALA A 188 13.51 3.72 0.96
N LEU A 189 14.19 2.71 0.41
CA LEU A 189 13.96 1.30 0.73
C LEU A 189 15.14 0.68 1.51
N SER A 190 14.84 -0.37 2.28
CA SER A 190 15.83 -1.16 3.00
C SER A 190 16.07 -2.56 2.42
N ASP A 191 15.31 -2.96 1.40
CA ASP A 191 15.24 -4.34 0.93
C ASP A 191 16.51 -4.82 0.21
N ASN A 192 17.17 -3.91 -0.52
CA ASN A 192 18.34 -4.25 -1.30
C ASN A 192 19.44 -3.20 -1.11
N PRO A 193 20.69 -3.61 -0.77
CA PRO A 193 21.81 -2.69 -0.58
C PRO A 193 22.25 -1.95 -1.86
N ASP A 194 21.83 -2.42 -3.03
CA ASP A 194 22.16 -1.79 -4.32
C ASP A 194 21.19 -0.64 -4.70
N LEU A 195 20.11 -0.46 -3.94
CA LEU A 195 19.21 0.67 -4.16
C LEU A 195 19.91 1.99 -3.86
N PHE A 196 19.72 2.96 -4.75
CA PHE A 196 20.33 4.28 -4.59
C PHE A 196 19.76 5.03 -3.39
N LEU A 197 18.44 5.04 -3.26
CA LEU A 197 17.74 5.81 -2.23
C LEU A 197 17.47 4.94 -1.01
N ARG A 198 18.11 5.30 0.13
CA ARG A 198 18.07 4.50 1.35
C ARG A 198 17.88 5.29 2.65
N HIS A 199 18.17 6.60 2.64
CA HIS A 199 18.27 7.41 3.85
C HIS A 199 17.34 8.63 3.82
N THR A 200 16.89 9.02 5.01
CA THR A 200 15.98 10.15 5.23
C THR A 200 16.56 11.46 4.71
N ASP A 201 17.81 11.78 5.06
CA ASP A 201 18.49 13.01 4.66
C ASP A 201 18.74 13.06 3.15
N GLN A 202 19.08 11.94 2.55
CA GLN A 202 19.28 11.80 1.10
C GLN A 202 17.98 12.09 0.35
N THR A 203 16.87 11.49 0.75
CA THR A 203 15.55 11.69 0.13
C THR A 203 15.09 13.13 0.29
N PHE A 204 15.20 13.68 1.50
CA PHE A 204 14.87 15.05 1.79
C PHE A 204 15.66 16.05 0.92
N MET A 205 16.97 15.88 0.83
CA MET A 205 17.84 16.71 0.00
C MET A 205 17.42 16.67 -1.47
N ILE A 206 17.10 15.49 -2.01
CA ILE A 206 16.63 15.34 -3.40
C ILE A 206 15.30 16.07 -3.60
N CYS A 207 14.32 15.89 -2.73
CA CYS A 207 13.03 16.60 -2.81
C CYS A 207 13.22 18.12 -2.77
N LYS A 208 14.04 18.61 -1.85
CA LYS A 208 14.38 20.05 -1.76
C LYS A 208 15.09 20.56 -3.04
N ALA A 209 16.01 19.77 -3.59
CA ALA A 209 16.74 20.15 -4.81
C ALA A 209 15.84 20.11 -6.06
N VAL A 210 14.91 19.17 -6.16
CA VAL A 210 13.89 19.17 -7.23
C VAL A 210 13.04 20.42 -7.15
N ASN A 211 12.69 20.85 -5.93
CA ASN A 211 11.91 22.05 -5.63
C ASN A 211 10.60 22.15 -6.40
N SER A 212 9.79 21.07 -6.33
CA SER A 212 8.48 21.00 -6.99
C SER A 212 7.42 20.49 -6.02
N PRO A 213 6.18 21.03 -6.06
CA PRO A 213 5.07 20.44 -5.33
C PRO A 213 4.66 19.06 -5.84
N ALA A 214 5.09 18.69 -7.04
CA ALA A 214 4.84 17.39 -7.66
C ALA A 214 5.91 16.32 -7.30
N CYS A 215 6.86 16.64 -6.41
CA CYS A 215 7.89 15.70 -5.96
C CYS A 215 8.06 15.84 -4.45
N LYS A 216 7.65 14.82 -3.70
CA LYS A 216 7.66 14.79 -2.24
C LYS A 216 8.24 13.48 -1.71
N PHE A 217 8.42 13.37 -0.41
CA PHE A 217 8.94 12.20 0.27
C PHE A 217 7.80 11.27 0.69
N LEU A 218 7.88 10.01 0.34
CA LEU A 218 7.15 8.91 0.97
C LEU A 218 8.04 8.36 2.09
N PHE A 219 7.67 8.64 3.33
CA PHE A 219 8.38 8.14 4.51
C PHE A 219 7.72 6.83 4.97
N ASP A 220 8.27 5.70 4.54
CA ASP A 220 7.91 4.39 5.06
C ASP A 220 8.64 4.14 6.38
N MET A 221 7.88 4.09 7.46
CA MET A 221 8.41 3.94 8.82
C MET A 221 9.14 2.60 9.02
N TYR A 222 8.72 1.53 8.32
CA TYR A 222 9.42 0.26 8.35
C TYR A 222 10.83 0.35 7.76
N HIS A 223 10.95 0.89 6.55
CA HIS A 223 12.25 1.02 5.91
C HIS A 223 13.17 1.99 6.65
N MET A 224 12.64 3.11 7.15
CA MET A 224 13.45 4.08 7.90
C MET A 224 13.88 3.51 9.26
N GLN A 225 13.04 2.72 9.94
CA GLN A 225 13.47 2.04 11.16
C GLN A 225 14.63 1.09 10.90
N ARG A 226 14.59 0.30 9.83
CA ARG A 226 15.66 -0.64 9.45
C ARG A 226 16.97 0.03 9.05
N ASN A 227 16.89 1.19 8.38
CA ASN A 227 18.08 1.88 7.89
C ASN A 227 18.70 2.80 8.93
N GLU A 228 17.90 3.48 9.77
CA GLU A 228 18.34 4.59 10.60
C GLU A 228 17.77 4.59 12.02
N GLY A 229 16.52 4.14 12.22
CA GLY A 229 15.81 4.30 13.49
C GLY A 229 15.39 5.76 13.74
N ASP A 230 15.21 6.12 15.03
CA ASP A 230 14.88 7.49 15.48
C ASP A 230 13.73 8.16 14.69
N ILE A 231 12.63 7.41 14.49
CA ILE A 231 11.55 7.74 13.57
C ILE A 231 10.94 9.13 13.82
N ILE A 232 10.65 9.48 15.09
CA ILE A 232 10.00 10.77 15.41
C ILE A 232 10.94 11.95 15.10
N SER A 233 12.23 11.84 15.42
CA SER A 233 13.21 12.88 15.14
C SER A 233 13.41 13.04 13.61
N ASN A 234 13.49 11.92 12.91
CA ASN A 234 13.62 11.92 11.46
C ASN A 234 12.37 12.53 10.77
N LEU A 235 11.16 12.16 11.19
CA LEU A 235 9.92 12.80 10.72
C LEU A 235 9.93 14.32 10.94
N ASN A 236 10.37 14.78 12.12
CA ASN A 236 10.44 16.22 12.41
C ASN A 236 11.39 16.95 11.46
N ARG A 237 12.54 16.35 11.19
CA ARG A 237 13.60 16.93 10.33
C ARG A 237 13.15 17.14 8.89
N VAL A 238 12.33 16.24 8.36
CA VAL A 238 11.93 16.22 6.94
C VAL A 238 10.47 16.58 6.70
N TRP A 239 9.75 17.02 7.73
CA TRP A 239 8.30 17.21 7.73
C TRP A 239 7.78 18.04 6.56
N ASP A 240 8.47 19.08 6.16
CA ASP A 240 8.06 19.97 5.07
C ASP A 240 8.04 19.31 3.69
N GLU A 241 8.74 18.19 3.53
CA GLU A 241 8.76 17.45 2.29
C GLU A 241 7.93 16.14 2.35
N ILE A 242 7.31 15.82 3.49
CA ILE A 242 6.45 14.63 3.59
C ILE A 242 5.21 14.81 2.71
N GLY A 243 5.06 13.94 1.72
CA GLY A 243 3.86 13.81 0.90
C GLY A 243 2.99 12.62 1.30
N TYR A 244 3.62 11.55 1.78
CA TYR A 244 2.94 10.32 2.12
C TYR A 244 3.66 9.57 3.25
N LEU A 245 2.91 8.77 4.02
CA LEU A 245 3.45 7.93 5.09
C LEU A 245 3.05 6.48 4.85
N GLN A 246 3.95 5.53 5.17
CA GLN A 246 3.63 4.10 5.19
C GLN A 246 4.01 3.47 6.53
N ILE A 247 3.34 2.37 6.85
CA ILE A 247 3.34 1.69 8.14
C ILE A 247 3.75 0.24 7.95
N GLY A 248 4.61 -0.25 8.81
CA GLY A 248 4.94 -1.66 8.99
C GLY A 248 5.80 -1.80 10.25
N ASP A 249 5.44 -2.71 11.16
CA ASP A 249 6.20 -2.87 12.40
C ASP A 249 7.44 -3.75 12.18
N ASN A 250 8.54 -3.36 12.76
CA ASN A 250 9.81 -4.10 12.69
C ASN A 250 9.88 -5.18 13.77
N PRO A 251 10.54 -6.34 13.50
CA PRO A 251 11.29 -6.67 12.28
C PRO A 251 10.49 -7.34 11.15
N GLU A 252 9.30 -7.89 11.43
CA GLU A 252 8.59 -8.82 10.52
C GLU A 252 7.68 -8.13 9.51
N ARG A 253 7.60 -6.80 9.52
CA ARG A 253 6.73 -5.98 8.66
C ARG A 253 5.26 -6.41 8.76
N ASN A 254 4.74 -6.43 9.97
CA ASN A 254 3.33 -6.73 10.26
C ASN A 254 2.61 -5.49 10.85
N GLU A 255 1.37 -5.70 11.32
CA GLU A 255 0.54 -4.64 11.93
C GLU A 255 1.17 -4.03 13.18
N PRO A 256 0.82 -2.76 13.54
CA PRO A 256 1.29 -2.07 14.73
C PRO A 256 1.17 -2.89 16.02
N GLY A 257 2.23 -2.88 16.84
CA GLY A 257 2.27 -3.57 18.13
C GLY A 257 2.70 -5.03 18.07
N THR A 258 3.11 -5.51 16.89
CA THR A 258 3.65 -6.87 16.71
C THR A 258 5.18 -6.90 16.77
N GLY A 259 5.83 -5.76 16.78
CA GLY A 259 7.28 -5.61 16.77
C GLY A 259 7.80 -4.63 17.83
N GLU A 260 8.84 -3.87 17.46
CA GLU A 260 9.60 -3.00 18.37
C GLU A 260 9.18 -1.52 18.33
N MET A 261 8.32 -1.11 17.37
CA MET A 261 7.97 0.29 17.19
C MET A 261 6.80 0.71 18.06
N ASN A 262 6.90 1.85 18.71
CA ASN A 262 5.79 2.41 19.50
C ASN A 262 4.84 3.22 18.61
N TYR A 263 4.01 2.53 17.83
CA TYR A 263 3.08 3.16 16.89
C TYR A 263 2.06 4.09 17.56
N ARG A 264 1.61 3.81 18.79
CA ARG A 264 0.73 4.72 19.51
C ARG A 264 1.37 6.11 19.70
N ASN A 265 2.65 6.17 20.08
CA ASN A 265 3.36 7.44 20.20
C ASN A 265 3.64 8.09 18.84
N ILE A 266 3.98 7.29 17.84
CA ILE A 266 4.23 7.78 16.47
C ILE A 266 2.95 8.38 15.88
N PHE A 267 1.80 7.71 15.97
CA PHE A 267 0.52 8.18 15.49
C PHE A 267 0.06 9.44 16.21
N LYS A 268 0.19 9.47 17.55
CA LYS A 268 -0.06 10.69 18.34
C LYS A 268 0.80 11.86 17.86
N HIS A 269 2.08 11.63 17.59
CA HIS A 269 2.99 12.65 17.09
C HIS A 269 2.53 13.18 15.71
N ILE A 270 2.24 12.28 14.75
CA ILE A 270 1.74 12.60 13.41
C ILE A 270 0.43 13.39 13.49
N TYR A 271 -0.50 12.98 14.34
CA TYR A 271 -1.77 13.68 14.58
C TYR A 271 -1.54 15.09 15.13
N ASN A 272 -0.68 15.25 16.14
CA ASN A 272 -0.35 16.55 16.76
C ASN A 272 0.37 17.50 15.80
N LYS A 273 1.08 16.97 14.80
CA LYS A 273 1.66 17.74 13.68
C LYS A 273 0.59 18.25 12.71
N GLY A 274 -0.68 17.85 12.88
CA GLY A 274 -1.79 18.26 12.03
C GLY A 274 -1.86 17.52 10.70
N TYR A 275 -1.21 16.34 10.57
CA TYR A 275 -1.24 15.56 9.33
C TYR A 275 -2.66 15.14 8.97
N LYS A 276 -3.06 15.43 7.73
CA LYS A 276 -4.38 15.07 7.16
C LYS A 276 -4.25 14.18 5.93
N GLY A 277 -3.03 13.74 5.63
CA GLY A 277 -2.73 12.82 4.53
C GLY A 277 -3.07 11.38 4.88
N ILE A 278 -2.58 10.48 4.06
CA ILE A 278 -2.84 9.03 4.13
C ILE A 278 -1.63 8.34 4.75
N LEU A 279 -1.90 7.31 5.56
CA LEU A 279 -0.91 6.38 6.06
C LEU A 279 -1.19 5.00 5.46
N GLY A 280 -0.35 4.55 4.52
CA GLY A 280 -0.47 3.25 3.85
C GLY A 280 -0.09 2.10 4.77
N MET A 281 -0.90 1.05 4.76
CA MET A 281 -0.69 -0.16 5.56
C MET A 281 0.16 -1.16 4.76
N GLU A 282 1.43 -0.80 4.45
CA GLU A 282 2.30 -1.62 3.60
C GLU A 282 3.00 -2.73 4.40
N HIS A 283 2.20 -3.63 4.91
CA HIS A 283 2.65 -4.73 5.75
C HIS A 283 1.75 -5.96 5.65
N GLY A 284 2.26 -7.10 6.14
CA GLY A 284 1.48 -8.32 6.32
C GLY A 284 0.64 -8.31 7.59
N ALA A 285 0.06 -9.48 7.91
CA ALA A 285 -0.57 -9.75 9.20
C ALA A 285 0.26 -10.81 9.93
N ALA A 286 0.51 -10.60 11.23
CA ALA A 286 1.29 -11.52 12.06
C ALA A 286 0.63 -12.90 12.19
N LYS A 287 -0.69 -12.95 12.04
CA LYS A 287 -1.46 -14.19 12.01
C LYS A 287 -2.17 -14.34 10.68
N ALA A 288 -2.30 -15.58 10.22
CA ALA A 288 -3.02 -15.90 9.01
C ALA A 288 -4.54 -15.97 9.20
N GLY A 289 -5.29 -15.86 8.10
CA GLY A 289 -6.72 -16.11 8.05
C GLY A 289 -7.56 -15.03 8.74
N LYS A 290 -8.83 -15.36 9.02
CA LYS A 290 -9.79 -14.41 9.63
C LYS A 290 -9.35 -13.88 10.99
N GLU A 291 -8.71 -14.73 11.79
CA GLU A 291 -8.18 -14.34 13.11
C GLU A 291 -7.09 -13.27 12.97
N GLY A 292 -6.21 -13.40 11.97
CA GLY A 292 -5.17 -12.42 11.67
C GLY A 292 -5.75 -11.07 11.24
N GLU A 293 -6.72 -11.09 10.34
CA GLU A 293 -7.38 -9.86 9.87
C GLU A 293 -8.16 -9.15 11.00
N GLN A 294 -8.79 -9.90 11.91
CA GLN A 294 -9.44 -9.34 13.11
C GLN A 294 -8.42 -8.75 14.09
N ALA A 295 -7.29 -9.44 14.29
CA ALA A 295 -6.20 -8.94 15.14
C ALA A 295 -5.59 -7.65 14.58
N LEU A 296 -5.43 -7.57 13.26
CA LEU A 296 -4.96 -6.37 12.56
C LEU A 296 -5.90 -5.17 12.81
N ILE A 297 -7.22 -5.34 12.64
CA ILE A 297 -8.20 -4.27 12.93
C ILE A 297 -8.07 -3.81 14.38
N LYS A 298 -7.98 -4.75 15.32
CA LYS A 298 -7.82 -4.46 16.74
C LYS A 298 -6.52 -3.70 17.02
N ALA A 299 -5.41 -4.12 16.42
CA ALA A 299 -4.10 -3.46 16.58
C ALA A 299 -4.14 -1.98 16.15
N TYR A 300 -4.79 -1.70 15.01
CA TYR A 300 -5.00 -0.31 14.58
C TYR A 300 -5.88 0.48 15.53
N ARG A 301 -6.97 -0.12 16.07
CA ARG A 301 -7.82 0.54 17.07
C ARG A 301 -7.03 0.90 18.33
N GLU A 302 -6.20 -0.03 18.82
CA GLU A 302 -5.37 0.20 20.00
C GLU A 302 -4.27 1.24 19.78
N ALA A 303 -3.63 1.22 18.60
CA ALA A 303 -2.59 2.19 18.26
C ALA A 303 -3.16 3.60 17.99
N ASP A 304 -4.40 3.69 17.48
CA ASP A 304 -5.10 4.95 17.19
C ASP A 304 -5.81 5.56 18.42
N ASP A 305 -5.88 4.83 19.55
CA ASP A 305 -6.45 5.28 20.82
C ASP A 305 -5.45 6.10 21.64
N PHE A 306 -5.06 7.26 21.09
CA PHE A 306 -4.03 8.13 21.68
C PHE A 306 -4.56 9.51 22.13
N LEU A 307 -5.85 9.77 21.96
CA LEU A 307 -6.54 11.00 22.37
C LEU A 307 -7.02 10.95 23.84
#